data_f6b823c81e086a94a2f9acb3fe9f1ebe
#
_entry.id   f6b823c81e086a94a2f9acb3fe9f1ebe
#
_cell.length_a   1.000
_cell.length_b   1.000
_cell.length_c   1.000
_cell.angle_alpha   90.00
_cell.angle_beta   90.00
_cell.angle_gamma   90.00
#
_symmetry.space_group_name_H-M   'P 1'
#
loop_
_entity.id
_entity.type
_entity.pdbx_description
1 polymer ?
#
loop_
_entity_poly.entity_id
_entity_poly.type
_entity_poly.pdbx_seq_one_letter_code
_entity_poly.pdbx_strand_id
1 'polypeptide(L)'
;MSTVNSVTEYGEFDEKFQETFELFKRNIESDEEVGASFAVYKDGKPIIDLYGGFQDRDKKISWNKDTLVNVHSTSKGIVAMVVAKLIDNGDLELDKRVCDYWPEFSENGKMILR
;
A
#
# COMPACT_ATOMS: atom_id res chain seq x y z
N MET A 1 -3.10 27.35 1.43
CA MET A 1 -3.48 27.23 0.01
C MET A 1 -4.52 26.14 -0.07
N SER A 2 -5.76 26.45 -0.53
CA SER A 2 -6.77 25.42 -0.76
C SER A 2 -6.31 24.57 -1.94
N THR A 3 -6.12 23.28 -1.73
CA THR A 3 -5.94 22.31 -2.80
C THR A 3 -7.24 22.26 -3.61
N VAL A 4 -7.16 22.59 -4.89
CA VAL A 4 -8.29 22.38 -5.81
C VAL A 4 -8.20 20.92 -6.23
N ASN A 5 -9.15 20.12 -5.80
CA ASN A 5 -9.22 18.72 -6.21
C ASN A 5 -10.08 18.62 -7.48
N SER A 6 -9.53 18.03 -8.52
CA SER A 6 -10.30 17.60 -9.69
C SER A 6 -10.98 16.26 -9.39
N VAL A 7 -12.29 16.19 -9.62
CA VAL A 7 -13.10 14.96 -9.48
C VAL A 7 -13.40 14.42 -10.86
N THR A 8 -13.11 13.14 -11.08
CA THR A 8 -13.30 12.45 -12.37
C THR A 8 -14.01 11.11 -12.16
N GLU A 9 -14.35 10.43 -13.25
CA GLU A 9 -14.85 9.03 -13.18
C GLU A 9 -13.82 8.03 -12.59
N TYR A 10 -12.52 8.41 -12.56
CA TYR A 10 -11.43 7.62 -11.99
C TYR A 10 -11.07 8.04 -10.57
N GLY A 11 -11.86 8.87 -9.91
CA GLY A 11 -11.60 9.38 -8.58
C GLY A 11 -11.15 10.83 -8.54
N GLU A 12 -10.38 11.19 -7.53
CA GLU A 12 -9.99 12.60 -7.26
C GLU A 12 -8.48 12.75 -7.07
N PHE A 13 -7.97 13.91 -7.48
CA PHE A 13 -6.55 14.25 -7.32
C PHE A 13 -6.36 15.77 -7.25
N ASP A 14 -5.26 16.21 -6.64
CA ASP A 14 -4.81 17.60 -6.65
C ASP A 14 -4.28 17.91 -8.07
N GLU A 15 -4.76 18.99 -8.70
CA GLU A 15 -4.49 19.38 -10.09
C GLU A 15 -3.00 19.41 -10.47
N LYS A 16 -2.11 19.65 -9.51
CA LYS A 16 -0.66 19.59 -9.76
C LYS A 16 -0.16 18.19 -10.15
N PHE A 17 -0.99 17.15 -10.00
CA PHE A 17 -0.71 15.76 -10.39
C PHE A 17 -1.45 15.33 -11.66
N GLN A 18 -1.83 16.29 -12.51
CA GLN A 18 -2.52 16.01 -13.78
C GLN A 18 -1.78 14.97 -14.65
N GLU A 19 -0.44 15.06 -14.74
CA GLU A 19 0.35 14.09 -15.50
C GLU A 19 0.25 12.67 -14.94
N THR A 20 0.19 12.53 -13.61
CA THR A 20 0.00 11.23 -12.94
C THR A 20 -1.38 10.66 -13.25
N PHE A 21 -2.40 11.51 -13.23
CA PHE A 21 -3.75 11.12 -13.59
C PHE A 21 -3.83 10.64 -15.05
N GLU A 22 -3.26 11.39 -15.99
CA GLU A 22 -3.26 11.03 -17.42
C GLU A 22 -2.52 9.71 -17.68
N LEU A 23 -1.43 9.46 -16.94
CA LEU A 23 -0.71 8.19 -17.01
C LEU A 23 -1.59 7.03 -16.50
N PHE A 24 -2.22 7.19 -15.32
CA PHE A 24 -3.12 6.20 -14.75
C PHE A 24 -4.26 5.87 -15.71
N LYS A 25 -4.96 6.89 -16.20
CA LYS A 25 -6.06 6.76 -17.17
C LYS A 25 -5.62 6.02 -18.41
N ARG A 26 -4.49 6.42 -19.02
CA ARG A 26 -3.96 5.79 -20.23
C ARG A 26 -3.70 4.30 -20.03
N ASN A 27 -3.08 3.89 -18.89
CA ASN A 27 -2.78 2.50 -18.62
C ASN A 27 -4.05 1.64 -18.54
N ILE A 28 -5.13 2.17 -17.98
CA ILE A 28 -6.44 1.50 -17.94
C ILE A 28 -7.06 1.43 -19.35
N GLU A 29 -7.07 2.55 -20.08
CA GLU A 29 -7.71 2.63 -21.41
C GLU A 29 -6.98 1.84 -22.49
N SER A 30 -5.66 1.67 -22.36
CA SER A 30 -4.82 0.88 -23.29
C SER A 30 -4.76 -0.61 -22.95
N ASP A 31 -5.46 -1.08 -21.90
CA ASP A 31 -5.39 -2.46 -21.40
C ASP A 31 -3.99 -2.89 -20.89
N GLU A 32 -3.09 -1.95 -20.63
CA GLU A 32 -1.84 -2.26 -19.93
C GLU A 32 -2.11 -2.68 -18.48
N GLU A 33 -3.16 -2.06 -17.86
CA GLU A 33 -3.72 -2.48 -16.58
C GLU A 33 -5.18 -2.89 -16.75
N VAL A 34 -5.57 -4.06 -16.24
CA VAL A 34 -6.96 -4.51 -16.25
C VAL A 34 -7.80 -3.66 -15.30
N GLY A 35 -7.27 -3.39 -14.13
CA GLY A 35 -7.83 -2.51 -13.13
C GLY A 35 -6.81 -2.22 -12.05
N ALA A 36 -6.90 -1.03 -11.48
CA ALA A 36 -5.96 -0.55 -10.49
C ALA A 36 -6.59 0.45 -9.53
N SER A 37 -5.91 0.67 -8.40
CA SER A 37 -6.10 1.83 -7.55
C SER A 37 -4.75 2.44 -7.18
N PHE A 38 -4.70 3.76 -7.04
CA PHE A 38 -3.51 4.50 -6.67
C PHE A 38 -3.87 5.63 -5.73
N ALA A 39 -3.34 5.59 -4.50
CA ALA A 39 -3.61 6.60 -3.49
C ALA A 39 -2.32 7.19 -2.92
N VAL A 40 -2.31 8.50 -2.71
CA VAL A 40 -1.23 9.22 -2.05
C VAL A 40 -1.82 10.12 -0.97
N TYR A 41 -1.27 10.00 0.23
CA TYR A 41 -1.61 10.84 1.37
C TYR A 41 -0.44 11.74 1.75
N LYS A 42 -0.74 12.99 2.11
CA LYS A 42 0.20 13.94 2.67
C LYS A 42 -0.42 14.63 3.87
N ASP A 43 0.29 14.66 4.99
CA ASP A 43 -0.16 15.28 6.25
C ASP A 43 -1.56 14.80 6.67
N GLY A 44 -1.82 13.49 6.51
CA GLY A 44 -3.09 12.84 6.85
C GLY A 44 -4.25 13.12 5.87
N LYS A 45 -4.00 13.80 4.74
CA LYS A 45 -5.02 14.12 3.73
C LYS A 45 -4.72 13.40 2.42
N PRO A 46 -5.74 12.85 1.75
CA PRO A 46 -5.58 12.33 0.41
C PRO A 46 -5.27 13.49 -0.55
N ILE A 47 -4.27 13.31 -1.39
CA ILE A 47 -3.94 14.23 -2.49
C ILE A 47 -4.07 13.56 -3.84
N ILE A 48 -4.12 12.22 -3.88
CA ILE A 48 -4.50 11.39 -5.01
C ILE A 48 -5.31 10.22 -4.44
N ASP A 49 -6.45 9.93 -5.03
CA ASP A 49 -7.28 8.75 -4.76
C ASP A 49 -7.94 8.31 -6.08
N LEU A 50 -7.20 7.51 -6.85
CA LEU A 50 -7.60 7.05 -8.18
C LEU A 50 -7.91 5.56 -8.15
N TYR A 51 -8.92 5.17 -8.93
CA TYR A 51 -9.31 3.78 -9.14
C TYR A 51 -9.99 3.64 -10.50
N GLY A 52 -9.92 2.48 -11.13
CA GLY A 52 -10.56 2.28 -12.41
C GLY A 52 -10.27 0.94 -13.05
N GLY A 53 -10.93 0.69 -14.17
CA GLY A 53 -10.86 -0.57 -14.91
C GLY A 53 -11.79 -1.64 -14.37
N PHE A 54 -11.32 -2.89 -14.36
CA PHE A 54 -12.11 -4.06 -14.01
C PHE A 54 -11.40 -4.94 -12.98
N GLN A 55 -12.17 -5.72 -12.24
CA GLN A 55 -11.65 -6.66 -11.24
C GLN A 55 -11.08 -7.95 -11.86
N ASP A 56 -11.46 -8.24 -13.10
CA ASP A 56 -11.06 -9.44 -13.84
C ASP A 56 -10.80 -9.15 -15.32
N ARG A 57 -10.09 -10.07 -15.99
CA ARG A 57 -9.75 -9.97 -17.40
C ARG A 57 -10.96 -10.09 -18.34
N ASP A 58 -12.05 -10.70 -17.84
CA ASP A 58 -13.31 -10.82 -18.61
C ASP A 58 -14.10 -9.52 -18.65
N LYS A 59 -13.65 -8.50 -17.88
CA LYS A 59 -14.24 -7.15 -17.81
C LYS A 59 -15.73 -7.14 -17.42
N LYS A 60 -16.13 -8.08 -16.57
CA LYS A 60 -17.52 -8.22 -16.13
C LYS A 60 -17.87 -7.37 -14.92
N ILE A 61 -16.88 -7.15 -14.06
CA ILE A 61 -17.06 -6.44 -12.80
C ILE A 61 -16.16 -5.22 -12.78
N SER A 62 -16.75 -4.03 -12.75
CA SER A 62 -16.01 -2.78 -12.69
C SER A 62 -15.23 -2.66 -11.39
N TRP A 63 -14.05 -2.10 -11.48
CA TRP A 63 -13.27 -1.67 -10.32
C TRP A 63 -13.88 -0.40 -9.75
N ASN A 64 -14.09 -0.35 -8.46
CA ASN A 64 -14.54 0.83 -7.74
C ASN A 64 -13.63 1.12 -6.54
N LYS A 65 -13.90 2.20 -5.86
CA LYS A 65 -13.07 2.66 -4.73
C LYS A 65 -12.97 1.65 -3.58
N ASP A 66 -13.97 0.77 -3.41
CA ASP A 66 -14.01 -0.22 -2.33
C ASP A 66 -13.56 -1.62 -2.79
N THR A 67 -13.03 -1.73 -4.01
CA THR A 67 -12.55 -3.00 -4.56
C THR A 67 -11.34 -3.49 -3.76
N LEU A 68 -11.44 -4.72 -3.23
CA LEU A 68 -10.37 -5.37 -2.49
C LEU A 68 -9.63 -6.38 -3.38
N VAL A 69 -8.31 -6.35 -3.30
CA VAL A 69 -7.44 -7.29 -4.02
C VAL A 69 -6.39 -7.89 -3.11
N ASN A 70 -5.90 -9.07 -3.48
CA ASN A 70 -4.78 -9.68 -2.78
C ASN A 70 -3.49 -8.94 -3.12
N VAL A 71 -2.86 -8.36 -2.10
CA VAL A 71 -1.63 -7.57 -2.27
C VAL A 71 -0.34 -8.36 -2.04
N HIS A 72 -0.45 -9.67 -1.81
CA HIS A 72 0.69 -10.59 -1.65
C HIS A 72 1.78 -10.02 -0.72
N SER A 73 3.01 -9.90 -1.21
CA SER A 73 4.17 -9.47 -0.42
C SER A 73 4.15 -8.03 0.06
N THR A 74 3.21 -7.19 -0.39
CA THR A 74 2.99 -5.86 0.20
C THR A 74 2.65 -5.97 1.68
N SER A 75 2.10 -7.11 2.12
CA SER A 75 1.87 -7.43 3.54
C SER A 75 3.13 -7.35 4.39
N LYS A 76 4.35 -7.50 3.81
CA LYS A 76 5.61 -7.32 4.54
C LYS A 76 5.76 -5.89 5.08
N GLY A 77 5.29 -4.90 4.34
CA GLY A 77 5.27 -3.51 4.80
C GLY A 77 4.38 -3.32 6.03
N ILE A 78 3.22 -3.99 6.06
CA ILE A 78 2.32 -3.97 7.22
C ILE A 78 2.99 -4.63 8.44
N VAL A 79 3.64 -5.79 8.24
CA VAL A 79 4.39 -6.46 9.31
C VAL A 79 5.50 -5.54 9.84
N ALA A 80 6.25 -4.88 8.97
CA ALA A 80 7.28 -3.93 9.38
C ALA A 80 6.71 -2.77 10.23
N MET A 81 5.53 -2.25 9.90
CA MET A 81 4.86 -1.22 10.71
C MET A 81 4.45 -1.76 12.09
N VAL A 82 3.97 -2.99 12.18
CA VAL A 82 3.65 -3.64 13.47
C VAL A 82 4.91 -3.77 14.32
N VAL A 83 6.03 -4.24 13.72
CA VAL A 83 7.31 -4.34 14.42
C VAL A 83 7.79 -2.96 14.91
N ALA A 84 7.71 -1.93 14.07
CA ALA A 84 8.06 -0.57 14.45
C ALA A 84 7.23 -0.08 15.65
N LYS A 85 5.94 -0.43 15.70
CA LYS A 85 5.06 -0.09 16.82
C LYS A 85 5.45 -0.82 18.11
N LEU A 86 5.85 -2.09 18.03
CA LEU A 86 6.34 -2.84 19.19
C LEU A 86 7.65 -2.23 19.74
N ILE A 87 8.53 -1.76 18.84
CA ILE A 87 9.76 -1.06 19.23
C ILE A 87 9.43 0.27 19.93
N ASP A 88 8.52 1.06 19.35
CA ASP A 88 8.08 2.34 19.93
C ASP A 88 7.46 2.18 21.32
N ASN A 89 6.75 1.08 21.55
CA ASN A 89 6.19 0.74 22.86
C ASN A 89 7.22 0.21 23.86
N GLY A 90 8.43 -0.19 23.44
CA GLY A 90 9.43 -0.85 24.25
C GLY A 90 9.25 -2.36 24.42
N ASP A 91 8.32 -2.97 23.67
CA ASP A 91 8.06 -4.42 23.70
C ASP A 91 9.12 -5.20 22.92
N LEU A 92 9.82 -4.55 22.00
CA LEU A 92 10.86 -5.13 21.16
C LEU A 92 12.04 -4.19 20.99
N GLU A 93 13.25 -4.75 21.05
CA GLU A 93 14.50 -4.03 20.83
C GLU A 93 15.27 -4.65 19.64
N LEU A 94 15.68 -3.84 18.67
CA LEU A 94 16.33 -4.32 17.44
C LEU A 94 17.65 -5.05 17.66
N ASP A 95 18.40 -4.66 18.71
CA ASP A 95 19.72 -5.21 19.01
C ASP A 95 19.66 -6.48 19.87
N LYS A 96 18.50 -6.86 20.39
CA LYS A 96 18.33 -8.12 21.09
C LYS A 96 18.29 -9.30 20.13
N ARG A 97 18.69 -10.44 20.65
CA ARG A 97 18.66 -11.69 19.88
C ARG A 97 17.24 -12.24 19.83
N VAL A 98 16.91 -12.94 18.77
CA VAL A 98 15.61 -13.59 18.61
C VAL A 98 15.30 -14.52 19.79
N CYS A 99 16.30 -15.26 20.30
CA CYS A 99 16.12 -16.16 21.43
C CYS A 99 15.87 -15.46 22.78
N ASP A 100 16.11 -14.15 22.88
CA ASP A 100 15.75 -13.38 24.08
C ASP A 100 14.23 -13.17 24.19
N TYR A 101 13.51 -13.29 23.07
CA TYR A 101 12.03 -13.24 22.97
C TYR A 101 11.40 -14.62 22.72
N TRP A 102 12.13 -15.50 22.01
CA TRP A 102 11.72 -16.85 21.65
C TRP A 102 12.84 -17.85 21.99
N PRO A 103 12.91 -18.35 23.25
CA PRO A 103 14.01 -19.19 23.73
C PRO A 103 14.28 -20.44 22.89
N GLU A 104 13.22 -21.10 22.37
CA GLU A 104 13.34 -22.31 21.56
C GLU A 104 14.06 -22.06 20.23
N PHE A 105 14.10 -20.81 19.77
CA PHE A 105 14.83 -20.42 18.56
C PHE A 105 16.34 -20.59 18.69
N SER A 106 16.88 -20.70 19.93
CA SER A 106 18.32 -20.88 20.18
C SER A 106 18.89 -22.20 19.72
N GLU A 107 18.05 -23.20 19.46
CA GLU A 107 18.47 -24.52 19.03
C GLU A 107 19.27 -24.50 17.71
N ASN A 108 20.12 -25.54 17.52
CA ASN A 108 20.93 -25.72 16.30
C ASN A 108 21.84 -24.52 15.97
N GLY A 109 22.40 -23.87 16.99
CA GLY A 109 23.38 -22.80 16.83
C GLY A 109 22.80 -21.43 16.45
N LYS A 110 21.46 -21.26 16.48
CA LYS A 110 20.79 -20.00 16.11
C LYS A 110 20.78 -18.94 17.20
N MET A 111 21.39 -19.21 18.36
CA MET A 111 21.43 -18.30 19.52
C MET A 111 22.02 -16.91 19.22
N ILE A 112 22.84 -16.77 18.18
CA ILE A 112 23.52 -15.51 17.81
C ILE A 112 22.71 -14.64 16.85
N LEU A 113 21.58 -15.10 16.33
CA LEU A 113 20.77 -14.34 15.37
C LEU A 113 19.99 -13.22 16.06
N ARG A 114 20.00 -12.05 15.41
CA ARG A 114 19.29 -10.82 15.80
C ARG A 114 18.24 -10.46 14.80
#